data_40f80a47a5e8b9e3ffdbb310c9048c5e
#
_entry.id   40f80a47a5e8b9e3ffdbb310c9048c5e
#
_cell.length_a   1.000
_cell.length_b   1.000
_cell.length_c   1.000
_cell.angle_alpha   90.00
_cell.angle_beta   90.00
_cell.angle_gamma   90.00
#
_symmetry.space_group_name_H-M   'P 1'
#
loop_
_entity.id
_entity.type
_entity.pdbx_description
1 polymer ?
#
loop_
_entity_poly.entity_id
_entity_poly.type
_entity_poly.pdbx_seq_one_letter_code
_entity_poly.pdbx_strand_id
1 'polypeptide(L)'
;MPEEPEAKDPLFEYIERFAAVLVAAGFPPMPARVFVALLVTDSGLLSAAELADTLRISPAAVSGAVRYLIQLGLVHKERVPGSRRDYYRMPGNMWDDMIRMRDQVMSRWTALVREGIDLVGADTPAGERMAEQAAFLEFASKELGEILDRWERYRASEAAGTSGGVSGRPGG
;
A
#
# COMPACT_ATOMS: atom_id res chain seq x y z
N MET A 1 41.32 16.76 15.27
CA MET A 1 39.99 17.04 15.83
C MET A 1 39.17 15.78 15.61
N PRO A 2 38.61 15.16 16.64
CA PRO A 2 37.69 14.03 16.41
C PRO A 2 36.40 14.60 15.76
N GLU A 3 35.99 14.03 14.65
CA GLU A 3 34.68 14.27 14.06
C GLU A 3 33.60 13.98 15.11
N GLU A 4 32.80 14.98 15.45
CA GLU A 4 31.57 14.74 16.23
C GLU A 4 30.72 13.67 15.49
N PRO A 5 30.20 12.66 16.18
CA PRO A 5 29.32 11.70 15.55
C PRO A 5 28.11 12.46 15.00
N GLU A 6 27.95 12.42 13.67
CA GLU A 6 26.80 12.93 12.95
C GLU A 6 25.54 12.51 13.68
N ALA A 7 24.80 13.47 14.24
CA ALA A 7 23.60 13.18 15.02
C ALA A 7 22.66 12.35 14.15
N LYS A 8 22.46 11.09 14.54
CA LYS A 8 21.60 10.18 13.81
C LYS A 8 20.20 10.78 13.76
N ASP A 9 19.68 10.98 12.56
CA ASP A 9 18.32 11.46 12.34
C ASP A 9 17.31 10.43 12.87
N PRO A 10 16.58 10.69 13.96
CA PRO A 10 15.68 9.74 14.56
C PRO A 10 14.58 9.27 13.60
N LEU A 11 14.16 10.16 12.68
CA LEU A 11 13.14 9.85 11.68
C LEU A 11 13.69 8.88 10.64
N PHE A 12 14.93 9.11 10.18
CA PHE A 12 15.60 8.20 9.27
C PHE A 12 15.77 6.81 9.90
N GLU A 13 16.22 6.72 11.15
CA GLU A 13 16.33 5.43 11.87
C GLU A 13 14.98 4.72 12.01
N TYR A 14 13.91 5.47 12.26
CA TYR A 14 12.55 4.92 12.32
C TYR A 14 12.12 4.36 10.97
N ILE A 15 12.35 5.10 9.88
CA ILE A 15 12.05 4.65 8.51
C ILE A 15 12.77 3.32 8.21
N GLU A 16 14.06 3.22 8.52
CA GLU A 16 14.84 2.01 8.27
C GLU A 16 14.33 0.81 9.08
N ARG A 17 13.99 1.01 10.37
CA ARG A 17 13.45 -0.06 11.21
C ARG A 17 12.09 -0.54 10.73
N PHE A 18 11.20 0.37 10.36
CA PHE A 18 9.89 -0.01 9.85
C PHE A 18 9.99 -0.69 8.49
N ALA A 19 10.82 -0.15 7.58
CA ALA A 19 11.07 -0.78 6.30
C ALA A 19 11.61 -2.22 6.46
N ALA A 20 12.47 -2.48 7.45
CA ALA A 20 12.97 -3.83 7.73
C ALA A 20 11.84 -4.81 8.11
N VAL A 21 10.82 -4.36 8.84
CA VAL A 21 9.63 -5.18 9.14
C VAL A 21 8.86 -5.53 7.86
N LEU A 22 8.67 -4.55 6.97
CA LEU A 22 8.00 -4.79 5.69
C LEU A 22 8.80 -5.73 4.79
N VAL A 23 10.13 -5.61 4.80
CA VAL A 23 11.01 -6.52 4.06
C VAL A 23 10.90 -7.95 4.59
N ALA A 24 10.84 -8.14 5.90
CA ALA A 24 10.61 -9.45 6.52
C ALA A 24 9.24 -10.04 6.14
N ALA A 25 8.24 -9.18 5.86
CA ALA A 25 6.93 -9.57 5.34
C ALA A 25 6.89 -9.77 3.81
N GLY A 26 8.03 -9.69 3.12
CA GLY A 26 8.17 -9.95 1.68
C GLY A 26 8.14 -8.72 0.77
N PHE A 27 8.15 -7.50 1.32
CA PHE A 27 8.28 -6.29 0.52
C PHE A 27 9.71 -6.14 -0.03
N PRO A 28 9.89 -5.66 -1.26
CA PRO A 28 11.23 -5.33 -1.74
C PRO A 28 11.83 -4.16 -0.92
N PRO A 29 13.14 -4.16 -0.64
CA PRO A 29 13.76 -3.19 0.28
C PRO A 29 13.57 -1.72 -0.09
N MET A 30 13.81 -1.33 -1.34
CA MET A 30 13.66 0.07 -1.75
C MET A 30 12.20 0.56 -1.74
N PRO A 31 11.22 -0.18 -2.29
CA PRO A 31 9.80 0.12 -2.11
C PRO A 31 9.36 0.26 -0.67
N ALA A 32 9.82 -0.61 0.24
CA ALA A 32 9.49 -0.52 1.67
C ALA A 32 9.95 0.81 2.27
N ARG A 33 11.20 1.23 2.00
CA ARG A 33 11.75 2.50 2.48
C ARG A 33 10.97 3.71 1.94
N VAL A 34 10.68 3.73 0.64
CA VAL A 34 9.89 4.81 0.00
C VAL A 34 8.47 4.86 0.56
N PHE A 35 7.83 3.72 0.75
CA PHE A 35 6.51 3.64 1.35
C PHE A 35 6.47 4.24 2.76
N VAL A 36 7.42 3.86 3.61
CA VAL A 36 7.49 4.38 4.99
C VAL A 36 7.83 5.87 5.00
N ALA A 37 8.72 6.36 4.13
CA ALA A 37 9.03 7.79 4.04
C ALA A 37 7.79 8.62 3.69
N LEU A 38 6.96 8.16 2.76
CA LEU A 38 5.69 8.80 2.44
C LEU A 38 4.69 8.72 3.60
N LEU A 39 4.62 7.57 4.29
CA LEU A 39 3.69 7.33 5.40
C LEU A 39 3.95 8.27 6.59
N VAL A 40 5.21 8.57 6.89
CA VAL A 40 5.57 9.43 8.03
C VAL A 40 5.61 10.93 7.69
N THR A 41 5.38 11.28 6.44
CA THR A 41 5.35 12.68 5.99
C THR A 41 3.94 13.26 6.21
N ASP A 42 3.82 14.40 6.88
CA ASP A 42 2.52 15.02 7.23
C ASP A 42 1.60 15.21 6.02
N SER A 43 2.16 15.61 4.89
CA SER A 43 1.41 15.80 3.64
C SER A 43 1.07 14.49 2.91
N GLY A 44 1.75 13.39 3.24
CA GLY A 44 1.72 12.14 2.47
C GLY A 44 2.18 12.31 1.01
N LEU A 45 2.91 13.39 0.69
CA LEU A 45 3.31 13.80 -0.66
C LEU A 45 4.79 14.20 -0.66
N LEU A 46 5.59 13.56 -1.50
CA LEU A 46 6.99 13.89 -1.73
C LEU A 46 7.31 13.86 -3.22
N SER A 47 8.20 14.73 -3.65
CA SER A 47 8.82 14.67 -4.98
C SER A 47 9.87 13.56 -5.04
N ALA A 48 10.26 13.16 -6.25
CA ALA A 48 11.36 12.21 -6.44
C ALA A 48 12.68 12.69 -5.82
N ALA A 49 12.94 14.00 -5.85
CA ALA A 49 14.14 14.58 -5.25
C ALA A 49 14.10 14.50 -3.72
N GLU A 50 12.98 14.90 -3.11
CA GLU A 50 12.81 14.82 -1.65
C GLU A 50 12.91 13.38 -1.15
N LEU A 51 12.36 12.41 -1.88
CA LEU A 51 12.53 10.99 -1.55
C LEU A 51 13.99 10.54 -1.62
N ALA A 52 14.72 10.97 -2.67
CA ALA A 52 16.14 10.66 -2.83
C ALA A 52 16.98 11.23 -1.67
N ASP A 53 16.72 12.48 -1.30
CA ASP A 53 17.40 13.19 -0.22
C ASP A 53 17.07 12.56 1.15
N THR A 54 15.78 12.37 1.46
CA THR A 54 15.31 11.77 2.74
C THR A 54 15.89 10.40 2.96
N LEU A 55 15.92 9.57 1.91
CA LEU A 55 16.36 8.17 2.00
C LEU A 55 17.85 7.97 1.69
N ARG A 56 18.55 9.05 1.29
CA ARG A 56 19.96 9.02 0.89
C ARG A 56 20.22 8.00 -0.22
N ILE A 57 19.36 7.97 -1.25
CA ILE A 57 19.41 7.03 -2.37
C ILE A 57 19.46 7.75 -3.72
N SER A 58 19.82 7.01 -4.78
CA SER A 58 19.86 7.58 -6.12
C SER A 58 18.44 7.82 -6.69
N PRO A 59 18.26 8.82 -7.58
CA PRO A 59 17.00 9.03 -8.29
C PRO A 59 16.51 7.80 -9.08
N ALA A 60 17.43 6.98 -9.57
CA ALA A 60 17.11 5.73 -10.25
C ALA A 60 16.46 4.71 -9.31
N ALA A 61 16.96 4.61 -8.06
CA ALA A 61 16.37 3.76 -7.02
C ALA A 61 14.96 4.23 -6.64
N VAL A 62 14.74 5.55 -6.50
CA VAL A 62 13.40 6.12 -6.29
C VAL A 62 12.46 5.74 -7.43
N SER A 63 12.87 5.92 -8.68
CA SER A 63 12.04 5.61 -9.85
C SER A 63 11.61 4.14 -9.91
N GLY A 64 12.50 3.22 -9.57
CA GLY A 64 12.18 1.79 -9.47
C GLY A 64 11.18 1.48 -8.36
N ALA A 65 11.43 2.05 -7.17
CA ALA A 65 10.59 1.85 -5.99
C ALA A 65 9.17 2.39 -6.16
N VAL A 66 9.02 3.62 -6.65
CA VAL A 66 7.68 4.22 -6.84
C VAL A 66 6.88 3.52 -7.91
N ARG A 67 7.52 3.02 -8.98
CA ARG A 67 6.83 2.22 -10.00
C ARG A 67 6.21 0.96 -9.40
N TYR A 68 6.95 0.25 -8.56
CA TYR A 68 6.45 -0.91 -7.83
C TYR A 68 5.26 -0.56 -6.94
N LEU A 69 5.36 0.54 -6.16
CA LEU A 69 4.28 0.97 -5.27
C LEU A 69 3.02 1.42 -6.02
N ILE A 70 3.19 2.05 -7.18
CA ILE A 70 2.07 2.42 -8.07
C ILE A 70 1.38 1.16 -8.61
N GLN A 71 2.13 0.14 -9.00
CA GLN A 71 1.56 -1.13 -9.46
C GLN A 71 0.74 -1.84 -8.37
N LEU A 72 1.04 -1.59 -7.10
CA LEU A 72 0.27 -2.13 -5.97
C LEU A 72 -0.88 -1.21 -5.51
N GLY A 73 -1.06 -0.04 -6.12
CA GLY A 73 -2.06 0.95 -5.68
C GLY A 73 -1.73 1.66 -4.36
N LEU A 74 -0.50 1.51 -3.86
CA LEU A 74 -0.07 2.10 -2.59
C LEU A 74 0.38 3.56 -2.71
N VAL A 75 0.71 4.00 -3.91
CA VAL A 75 1.19 5.36 -4.23
C VAL A 75 0.63 5.78 -5.57
N HIS A 76 0.26 7.05 -5.69
CA HIS A 76 -0.15 7.66 -6.95
C HIS A 76 0.84 8.74 -7.36
N LYS A 77 1.04 8.88 -8.68
CA LYS A 77 1.79 9.99 -9.24
C LYS A 77 0.86 11.21 -9.32
N GLU A 78 1.30 12.34 -8.78
CA GLU A 78 0.53 13.57 -8.76
C GLU A 78 1.32 14.72 -9.43
N ARG A 79 0.60 15.61 -10.10
CA ARG A 79 1.15 16.85 -10.64
C ARG A 79 0.74 18.00 -9.75
N VAL A 80 1.74 18.71 -9.23
CA VAL A 80 1.51 19.92 -8.43
C VAL A 80 1.52 21.12 -9.36
N PRO A 81 0.47 21.97 -9.36
CA PRO A 81 0.42 23.20 -10.17
C PRO A 81 1.66 24.07 -9.94
N GLY A 82 2.26 24.57 -11.03
CA GLY A 82 3.47 25.38 -10.97
C GLY A 82 4.80 24.60 -10.83
N SER A 83 4.75 23.28 -10.68
CA SER A 83 5.95 22.43 -10.64
C SER A 83 6.09 21.57 -11.88
N ARG A 84 7.33 21.40 -12.38
CA ARG A 84 7.67 20.42 -13.43
C ARG A 84 8.13 19.08 -12.87
N ARG A 85 8.16 18.95 -11.52
CA ARG A 85 8.62 17.74 -10.84
C ARG A 85 7.50 16.72 -10.72
N ASP A 86 7.87 15.46 -10.71
CA ASP A 86 6.97 14.35 -10.36
C ASP A 86 6.85 14.25 -8.86
N TYR A 87 5.62 14.26 -8.37
CA TYR A 87 5.28 14.03 -6.97
C TYR A 87 4.60 12.69 -6.81
N TYR A 88 4.75 12.12 -5.65
CA TYR A 88 4.17 10.84 -5.27
C TYR A 88 3.36 11.01 -4.00
N ARG A 89 2.10 10.60 -4.06
CA ARG A 89 1.14 10.73 -2.95
C ARG A 89 0.71 9.35 -2.45
N MET A 90 0.63 9.22 -1.15
CA MET A 90 -0.08 8.12 -0.52
C MET A 90 -1.59 8.42 -0.52
N PRO A 91 -2.44 7.62 -1.18
CA PRO A 91 -3.88 7.87 -1.21
C PRO A 91 -4.51 7.68 0.17
N GLY A 92 -5.51 8.50 0.48
CA GLY A 92 -6.24 8.39 1.76
C GLY A 92 -7.07 7.10 1.90
N ASN A 93 -7.38 6.48 0.76
CA ASN A 93 -8.10 5.19 0.66
C ASN A 93 -7.19 4.05 0.16
N MET A 94 -5.91 4.11 0.51
CA MET A 94 -4.87 3.18 0.06
C MET A 94 -5.29 1.69 0.17
N TRP A 95 -5.95 1.31 1.27
CA TRP A 95 -6.40 -0.06 1.48
C TRP A 95 -7.49 -0.48 0.50
N ASP A 96 -8.41 0.43 0.18
CA ASP A 96 -9.49 0.19 -0.78
C ASP A 96 -8.90 -0.04 -2.19
N ASP A 97 -8.01 0.85 -2.62
CA ASP A 97 -7.36 0.76 -3.93
C ASP A 97 -6.53 -0.52 -4.06
N MET A 98 -5.76 -0.86 -3.03
CA MET A 98 -4.95 -2.07 -3.00
C MET A 98 -5.81 -3.34 -3.10
N ILE A 99 -6.90 -3.44 -2.33
CA ILE A 99 -7.74 -4.62 -2.30
C ILE A 99 -8.53 -4.75 -3.60
N ARG A 100 -9.08 -3.65 -4.15
CA ARG A 100 -9.79 -3.66 -5.44
C ARG A 100 -8.88 -4.09 -6.59
N MET A 101 -7.63 -3.64 -6.61
CA MET A 101 -6.65 -4.07 -7.60
C MET A 101 -6.33 -5.57 -7.46
N ARG A 102 -6.21 -6.06 -6.23
CA ARG A 102 -5.96 -7.46 -5.95
C ARG A 102 -7.13 -8.35 -6.35
N ASP A 103 -8.36 -7.88 -6.16
CA ASP A 103 -9.57 -8.60 -6.56
C ASP A 103 -9.62 -8.82 -8.09
N GLN A 104 -9.25 -7.84 -8.90
CA GLN A 104 -9.15 -8.01 -10.36
C GLN A 104 -8.15 -9.09 -10.77
N VAL A 105 -7.00 -9.16 -10.08
CA VAL A 105 -5.99 -10.20 -10.33
C VAL A 105 -6.51 -11.57 -9.92
N MET A 106 -7.15 -11.67 -8.76
CA MET A 106 -7.73 -12.91 -8.25
C MET A 106 -8.84 -13.43 -9.17
N SER A 107 -9.70 -12.55 -9.66
CA SER A 107 -10.78 -12.92 -10.60
C SER A 107 -10.21 -13.50 -11.91
N ARG A 108 -9.16 -12.90 -12.48
CA ARG A 108 -8.47 -13.42 -13.66
C ARG A 108 -7.80 -14.76 -13.40
N TRP A 109 -7.18 -14.90 -12.25
CA TRP A 109 -6.56 -16.17 -11.83
C TRP A 109 -7.62 -17.27 -11.70
N THR A 110 -8.73 -17.00 -11.02
CA THR A 110 -9.84 -17.93 -10.90
C THR A 110 -10.38 -18.39 -12.26
N ALA A 111 -10.55 -17.46 -13.20
CA ALA A 111 -11.00 -17.78 -14.56
C ALA A 111 -10.04 -18.74 -15.27
N LEU A 112 -8.72 -18.50 -15.20
CA LEU A 112 -7.71 -19.39 -15.78
C LEU A 112 -7.66 -20.76 -15.11
N VAL A 113 -7.85 -20.82 -13.79
CA VAL A 113 -7.94 -22.10 -13.06
C VAL A 113 -9.15 -22.91 -13.54
N ARG A 114 -10.31 -22.25 -13.71
CA ARG A 114 -11.53 -22.92 -14.23
C ARG A 114 -11.35 -23.44 -15.66
N GLU A 115 -10.76 -22.63 -16.54
CA GLU A 115 -10.40 -23.08 -17.90
C GLU A 115 -9.48 -24.30 -17.85
N GLY A 116 -8.51 -24.29 -16.93
CA GLY A 116 -7.60 -25.43 -16.75
C GLY A 116 -8.30 -26.71 -16.32
N ILE A 117 -9.35 -26.62 -15.48
CA ILE A 117 -10.17 -27.80 -15.07
C ILE A 117 -10.81 -28.44 -16.30
N ASP A 118 -11.36 -27.63 -17.20
CA ASP A 118 -11.99 -28.11 -18.45
C ASP A 118 -10.98 -28.85 -19.35
N LEU A 119 -9.72 -28.44 -19.32
CA LEU A 119 -8.65 -29.05 -20.12
C LEU A 119 -8.11 -30.35 -19.54
N VAL A 120 -7.94 -30.43 -18.22
CA VAL A 120 -7.34 -31.60 -17.57
C VAL A 120 -8.38 -32.64 -17.14
N GLY A 121 -9.66 -32.28 -17.09
CA GLY A 121 -10.77 -33.06 -16.62
C GLY A 121 -11.00 -32.92 -15.11
N ALA A 122 -12.25 -32.64 -14.72
CA ALA A 122 -12.64 -32.38 -13.33
C ALA A 122 -12.38 -33.59 -12.39
N ASP A 123 -12.54 -34.82 -12.91
CA ASP A 123 -12.40 -36.07 -12.15
C ASP A 123 -10.94 -36.54 -12.05
N THR A 124 -9.97 -35.76 -12.52
CA THR A 124 -8.56 -36.09 -12.40
C THR A 124 -7.97 -35.48 -11.11
N PRO A 125 -6.90 -36.08 -10.56
CA PRO A 125 -6.20 -35.46 -9.41
C PRO A 125 -5.71 -34.05 -9.65
N ALA A 126 -5.47 -33.64 -10.91
CA ALA A 126 -5.13 -32.28 -11.29
C ALA A 126 -6.37 -31.39 -11.24
N GLY A 127 -7.50 -31.84 -11.79
CA GLY A 127 -8.77 -31.13 -11.76
C GLY A 127 -9.29 -30.89 -10.35
N GLU A 128 -9.20 -31.88 -9.48
CA GLU A 128 -9.58 -31.76 -8.06
C GLU A 128 -8.75 -30.67 -7.35
N ARG A 129 -7.40 -30.67 -7.51
CA ARG A 129 -6.55 -29.61 -6.93
C ARG A 129 -6.88 -28.23 -7.47
N MET A 130 -7.18 -28.12 -8.76
CA MET A 130 -7.55 -26.86 -9.38
C MET A 130 -8.92 -26.38 -8.91
N ALA A 131 -9.87 -27.29 -8.71
CA ALA A 131 -11.19 -26.97 -8.16
C ALA A 131 -11.10 -26.43 -6.72
N GLU A 132 -10.28 -27.04 -5.87
CA GLU A 132 -9.99 -26.54 -4.53
C GLU A 132 -9.36 -25.14 -4.57
N GLN A 133 -8.39 -24.92 -5.47
CA GLN A 133 -7.76 -23.61 -5.68
C GLN A 133 -8.78 -22.55 -6.10
N ALA A 134 -9.68 -22.85 -7.06
CA ALA A 134 -10.71 -21.93 -7.51
C ALA A 134 -11.68 -21.58 -6.37
N ALA A 135 -12.14 -22.57 -5.62
CA ALA A 135 -13.02 -22.37 -4.47
C ALA A 135 -12.40 -21.47 -3.40
N PHE A 136 -11.10 -21.67 -3.10
CA PHE A 136 -10.38 -20.79 -2.16
C PHE A 136 -10.27 -19.34 -2.66
N LEU A 137 -9.94 -19.15 -3.93
CA LEU A 137 -9.81 -17.81 -4.50
C LEU A 137 -11.15 -17.06 -4.49
N GLU A 138 -12.26 -17.73 -4.82
CA GLU A 138 -13.60 -17.15 -4.77
C GLU A 138 -14.03 -16.80 -3.35
N PHE A 139 -13.78 -17.69 -2.40
CA PHE A 139 -14.02 -17.44 -0.98
C PHE A 139 -13.21 -16.23 -0.49
N ALA A 140 -11.91 -16.20 -0.77
CA ALA A 140 -11.02 -15.12 -0.34
C ALA A 140 -11.42 -13.78 -0.96
N SER A 141 -11.81 -13.73 -2.25
CA SER A 141 -12.27 -12.51 -2.92
C SER A 141 -13.54 -11.96 -2.25
N LYS A 142 -14.51 -12.83 -1.94
CA LYS A 142 -15.75 -12.43 -1.24
C LYS A 142 -15.46 -11.86 0.14
N GLU A 143 -14.66 -12.56 0.95
CA GLU A 143 -14.33 -12.13 2.31
C GLU A 143 -13.55 -10.80 2.33
N LEU A 144 -12.63 -10.59 1.37
CA LEU A 144 -11.92 -9.32 1.22
C LEU A 144 -12.86 -8.16 0.88
N GLY A 145 -13.86 -8.38 0.03
CA GLY A 145 -14.91 -7.39 -0.24
C GLY A 145 -15.69 -7.00 1.02
N GLU A 146 -16.11 -7.99 1.81
CA GLU A 146 -16.82 -7.75 3.07
C GLU A 146 -15.96 -7.03 4.12
N ILE A 147 -14.64 -7.31 4.14
CA ILE A 147 -13.68 -6.60 5.01
C ILE A 147 -13.64 -5.12 4.63
N LEU A 148 -13.58 -4.79 3.33
CA LEU A 148 -13.60 -3.39 2.87
C LEU A 148 -14.87 -2.68 3.27
N ASP A 149 -16.03 -3.27 3.03
CA ASP A 149 -17.32 -2.70 3.38
C ASP A 149 -17.42 -2.42 4.89
N ARG A 150 -16.90 -3.32 5.72
CA ARG A 150 -16.82 -3.13 7.18
C ARG A 150 -15.86 -2.02 7.55
N TRP A 151 -14.72 -1.93 6.90
CA TRP A 151 -13.73 -0.89 7.11
C TRP A 151 -14.27 0.51 6.74
N GLU A 152 -14.95 0.64 5.60
CA GLU A 152 -15.57 1.88 5.17
C GLU A 152 -16.63 2.36 6.18
N ARG A 153 -17.48 1.46 6.68
CA ARG A 153 -18.46 1.78 7.73
C ARG A 153 -17.79 2.20 9.03
N TYR A 154 -16.73 1.49 9.43
CA TYR A 154 -15.97 1.84 10.64
C TYR A 154 -15.36 3.23 10.52
N ARG A 155 -14.69 3.56 9.44
CA ARG A 155 -14.12 4.90 9.19
C ARG A 155 -15.17 5.99 9.21
N ALA A 156 -16.33 5.75 8.60
CA ALA A 156 -17.44 6.71 8.60
C ALA A 156 -17.99 6.99 10.00
N SER A 157 -18.07 5.96 10.85
CA SER A 157 -18.52 6.12 12.24
C SER A 157 -17.52 6.90 13.10
N GLU A 158 -16.24 6.65 12.94
CA GLU A 158 -15.16 7.39 13.64
C GLU A 158 -15.13 8.88 13.23
N ALA A 159 -15.28 9.17 11.94
CA ALA A 159 -15.32 10.54 11.44
C ALA A 159 -16.53 11.31 11.99
N ALA A 160 -17.68 10.67 12.12
CA ALA A 160 -18.89 11.27 12.70
C ALA A 160 -18.74 11.52 14.21
N GLY A 161 -18.07 10.60 14.94
CA GLY A 161 -17.81 10.72 16.37
C GLY A 161 -16.85 11.88 16.70
N THR A 162 -15.85 12.10 15.84
CA THR A 162 -14.84 13.16 16.04
C THR A 162 -15.43 14.56 15.78
N SER A 163 -16.42 14.67 14.89
CA SER A 163 -17.11 15.96 14.57
C SER A 163 -18.11 16.40 15.63
N GLY A 164 -18.58 15.50 16.52
CA GLY A 164 -19.55 15.80 17.57
C GLY A 164 -18.96 16.37 18.88
N GLY A 165 -17.63 16.37 19.02
CA GLY A 165 -16.94 16.69 20.28
C GLY A 165 -16.53 18.15 20.52
N VAL A 166 -16.74 19.08 19.57
CA VAL A 166 -16.22 20.48 19.65
C VAL A 166 -17.31 21.54 19.90
N SER A 167 -18.51 21.15 20.26
CA SER A 167 -19.58 22.13 20.60
C SER A 167 -19.96 22.05 22.07
N GLY A 168 -19.21 22.71 22.95
CA GLY A 168 -19.57 22.78 24.35
C GLY A 168 -18.59 23.52 25.26
N ARG A 169 -18.37 24.83 24.98
CA ARG A 169 -17.83 25.71 26.03
C ARG A 169 -18.81 26.85 26.26
N PRO A 170 -19.67 26.81 27.31
CA PRO A 170 -20.43 27.97 27.72
C PRO A 170 -19.48 28.97 28.36
N GLY A 171 -19.49 30.20 27.85
CA GLY A 171 -18.88 31.34 28.52
C GLY A 171 -19.61 31.63 29.84
N GLY A 172 -18.82 31.83 30.86
CA GLY A 172 -19.18 32.38 32.15
C GLY A 172 -18.12 33.40 32.55
#